data_4593436ffb31320e1ca40ba3b1f46957
#
_entry.id   4593436ffb31320e1ca40ba3b1f46957
#
_cell.length_a   1.000
_cell.length_b   1.000
_cell.length_c   1.000
_cell.angle_alpha   90.00
_cell.angle_beta   90.00
_cell.angle_gamma   90.00
#
_symmetry.space_group_name_H-M   'P 1'
#
loop_
_entity.id
_entity.type
_entity.pdbx_description
1 polymer ?
#
loop_
_entity_poly.entity_id
_entity_poly.type
_entity_poly.pdbx_seq_one_letter_code
_entity_poly.pdbx_strand_id
1 'polypeptide(L)'
;NGKIIFKNKKIKGNEVVADIHVKSSKVKPLKVEAKYFVTCQDEFPIMFAIACILPGISIFKGIGDLINKESNRIKEMKSICSQIGIKTKSSKSEMKIYGNPNLNFKKKKIKVSGVYDHRILMSAAILSLLTGIKSELKNFEQVGTSCPNFLTTISKLGGKFEKKN
;
A
#
# COMPACT_ATOMS: atom_id res chain seq x y z
N ASN A 1 11.49 0.08 11.95
CA ASN A 1 12.66 -0.81 11.93
C ASN A 1 13.11 -1.20 10.51
N GLY A 2 12.61 -0.55 9.45
CA GLY A 2 13.14 -0.73 8.11
C GLY A 2 14.59 -0.24 8.01
N LYS A 3 15.45 -0.94 7.29
CA LYS A 3 16.83 -0.52 7.02
C LYS A 3 16.81 0.41 5.80
N ILE A 4 16.63 1.71 6.06
CA ILE A 4 16.65 2.78 5.06
C ILE A 4 17.83 3.68 5.37
N ILE A 5 18.71 3.89 4.39
CA ILE A 5 19.93 4.68 4.53
C ILE A 5 19.90 5.76 3.46
N PHE A 6 20.05 7.01 3.87
CA PHE A 6 20.18 8.15 2.96
C PHE A 6 21.67 8.46 2.75
N LYS A 7 22.11 8.44 1.48
CA LYS A 7 23.47 8.76 1.06
C LYS A 7 23.45 9.98 0.14
N ASN A 8 24.63 10.59 -0.04
CA ASN A 8 24.85 11.69 -0.99
C ASN A 8 23.82 12.82 -0.85
N LYS A 9 23.45 13.15 0.41
CA LYS A 9 22.52 14.25 0.69
C LYS A 9 23.09 15.55 0.15
N LYS A 10 22.30 16.29 -0.61
CA LYS A 10 22.63 17.61 -1.12
C LYS A 10 21.38 18.47 -1.22
N ILE A 11 21.58 19.77 -1.27
CA ILE A 11 20.50 20.73 -1.54
C ILE A 11 20.48 20.97 -3.05
N LYS A 12 19.32 20.81 -3.66
CA LYS A 12 19.08 21.14 -5.08
C LYS A 12 17.86 22.06 -5.14
N GLY A 13 18.09 23.31 -5.47
CA GLY A 13 17.11 24.36 -5.23
C GLY A 13 16.90 24.53 -3.72
N ASN A 14 15.63 24.56 -3.27
CA ASN A 14 15.28 24.65 -1.84
C ASN A 14 14.96 23.31 -1.20
N GLU A 15 15.28 22.19 -1.85
CA GLU A 15 14.92 20.85 -1.40
C GLU A 15 16.14 19.99 -1.11
N VAL A 16 16.02 19.14 -0.09
CA VAL A 16 17.03 18.13 0.21
C VAL A 16 16.79 16.90 -0.65
N VAL A 17 17.77 16.54 -1.47
CA VAL A 17 17.75 15.31 -2.28
C VAL A 17 18.82 14.34 -1.77
N ALA A 18 18.57 13.04 -1.91
CA ALA A 18 19.48 12.00 -1.48
C ALA A 18 19.27 10.70 -2.28
N ASP A 19 20.29 9.85 -2.30
CA ASP A 19 20.15 8.47 -2.70
C ASP A 19 19.56 7.66 -1.55
N ILE A 20 18.54 6.85 -1.83
CA ILE A 20 17.86 6.03 -0.83
C ILE A 20 18.26 4.58 -1.02
N HIS A 21 18.97 4.03 -0.04
CA HIS A 21 19.31 2.61 0.01
C HIS A 21 18.38 1.87 0.95
N VAL A 22 17.59 0.94 0.42
CA VAL A 22 16.69 0.10 1.19
C VAL A 22 17.24 -1.33 1.25
N LYS A 23 17.31 -1.89 2.44
CA LYS A 23 17.72 -3.29 2.65
C LYS A 23 16.59 -4.10 3.25
N SER A 24 16.52 -5.38 2.91
CA SER A 24 15.59 -6.32 3.53
C SER A 24 15.65 -6.25 5.05
N SER A 25 14.52 -6.25 5.71
CA SER A 25 14.40 -6.03 7.15
C SER A 25 13.22 -6.78 7.74
N LYS A 26 13.35 -7.22 8.98
CA LYS A 26 12.20 -7.68 9.78
C LYS A 26 11.46 -6.45 10.32
N VAL A 27 10.42 -6.04 9.63
CA VAL A 27 9.62 -4.86 9.99
C VAL A 27 8.62 -5.24 11.08
N LYS A 28 8.48 -4.38 12.09
CA LYS A 28 7.46 -4.51 13.15
C LYS A 28 6.11 -3.95 12.68
N PRO A 29 5.00 -4.31 13.32
CA PRO A 29 3.70 -3.69 13.07
C PRO A 29 3.77 -2.17 13.14
N LEU A 30 3.04 -1.52 12.26
CA LEU A 30 3.04 -0.07 12.16
C LEU A 30 2.16 0.54 13.26
N LYS A 31 2.65 1.59 13.90
CA LYS A 31 1.89 2.44 14.83
C LYS A 31 1.99 3.87 14.33
N VAL A 32 0.97 4.32 13.60
CA VAL A 32 0.96 5.63 12.95
C VAL A 32 0.02 6.54 13.74
N GLU A 33 0.59 7.54 14.37
CA GLU A 33 -0.15 8.55 15.15
C GLU A 33 -0.76 9.61 14.24
N ALA A 34 -1.84 10.24 14.70
CA ALA A 34 -2.62 11.21 13.95
C ALA A 34 -1.80 12.39 13.39
N LYS A 35 -0.74 12.81 14.09
CA LYS A 35 0.14 13.90 13.67
C LYS A 35 0.81 13.69 12.31
N TYR A 36 0.94 12.44 11.87
CA TYR A 36 1.54 12.12 10.57
C TYR A 36 0.55 12.17 9.41
N PHE A 37 -0.74 12.36 9.69
CA PHE A 37 -1.77 12.30 8.64
C PHE A 37 -1.52 13.34 7.54
N VAL A 38 -1.28 14.59 7.91
CA VAL A 38 -1.10 15.68 6.93
C VAL A 38 0.09 15.45 6.01
N THR A 39 1.17 14.88 6.53
CA THR A 39 2.43 14.69 5.78
C THR A 39 2.49 13.42 4.96
N CYS A 40 1.62 12.44 5.25
CA CYS A 40 1.66 11.14 4.55
C CYS A 40 0.27 10.55 4.26
N GLN A 41 -0.74 11.42 4.06
CA GLN A 41 -2.12 10.98 3.79
C GLN A 41 -2.25 10.09 2.55
N ASP A 42 -1.38 10.28 1.59
CA ASP A 42 -1.39 9.55 0.33
C ASP A 42 -0.69 8.19 0.40
N GLU A 43 0.14 7.99 1.42
CA GLU A 43 0.88 6.75 1.65
C GLU A 43 0.09 5.73 2.48
N PHE A 44 -1.04 6.12 3.10
CA PHE A 44 -1.82 5.19 3.91
C PHE A 44 -2.27 3.93 3.18
N PRO A 45 -2.73 3.95 1.91
CA PRO A 45 -3.10 2.73 1.21
C PRO A 45 -1.97 1.71 1.13
N ILE A 46 -0.75 2.14 0.77
CA ILE A 46 0.40 1.22 0.73
C ILE A 46 0.84 0.77 2.12
N MET A 47 0.73 1.62 3.15
CA MET A 47 1.00 1.22 4.52
C MET A 47 -0.01 0.17 5.00
N PHE A 48 -1.29 0.26 4.62
CA PHE A 48 -2.30 -0.75 4.90
C PHE A 48 -1.96 -2.09 4.21
N ALA A 49 -1.53 -2.03 2.95
CA ALA A 49 -1.10 -3.22 2.21
C ALA A 49 0.08 -3.92 2.90
N ILE A 50 1.12 -3.17 3.27
CA ILE A 50 2.27 -3.71 4.02
C ILE A 50 1.83 -4.28 5.36
N ALA A 51 0.92 -3.62 6.08
CA ALA A 51 0.43 -4.08 7.37
C ALA A 51 -0.22 -5.47 7.31
N CYS A 52 -0.77 -5.87 6.16
CA CYS A 52 -1.36 -7.20 5.99
C CYS A 52 -0.37 -8.35 6.18
N ILE A 53 0.91 -8.14 5.86
CA ILE A 53 1.97 -9.16 5.92
C ILE A 53 2.90 -9.00 7.11
N LEU A 54 2.68 -8.00 7.97
CA LEU A 54 3.46 -7.84 9.20
C LEU A 54 2.89 -8.71 10.34
N PRO A 55 3.73 -9.23 11.25
CA PRO A 55 3.27 -10.04 12.37
C PRO A 55 2.62 -9.18 13.45
N GLY A 56 1.31 -9.33 13.69
CA GLY A 56 0.60 -8.64 14.76
C GLY A 56 -0.29 -7.50 14.31
N ILE A 57 -0.51 -6.50 15.16
CA ILE A 57 -1.53 -5.47 14.96
C ILE A 57 -0.87 -4.15 14.58
N SER A 58 -1.12 -3.69 13.36
CA SER A 58 -0.82 -2.33 12.94
C SER A 58 -1.99 -1.40 13.23
N ILE A 59 -1.71 -0.20 13.72
CA ILE A 59 -2.69 0.80 14.17
C ILE A 59 -2.42 2.12 13.46
N PHE A 60 -3.46 2.69 12.89
CA PHE A 60 -3.43 3.95 12.15
C PHE A 60 -4.47 4.89 12.73
N LYS A 61 -4.04 6.05 13.25
CA LYS A 61 -4.90 7.06 13.87
C LYS A 61 -4.99 8.34 13.04
N GLY A 62 -6.07 9.09 13.24
CA GLY A 62 -6.29 10.39 12.58
C GLY A 62 -6.61 10.29 11.10
N ILE A 63 -7.09 9.13 10.63
CA ILE A 63 -7.27 8.83 9.21
C ILE A 63 -8.66 9.14 8.66
N GLY A 64 -9.47 9.92 9.39
CA GLY A 64 -10.87 10.19 9.02
C GLY A 64 -11.06 10.72 7.61
N ASP A 65 -10.21 11.63 7.16
CA ASP A 65 -10.31 12.24 5.82
C ASP A 65 -9.98 11.30 4.66
N LEU A 66 -9.49 10.10 4.91
CA LEU A 66 -9.30 9.10 3.85
C LEU A 66 -10.61 8.62 3.21
N ILE A 67 -11.76 8.89 3.84
CA ILE A 67 -13.07 8.62 3.26
C ILE A 67 -13.46 9.61 2.16
N ASN A 68 -12.85 10.80 2.17
CA ASN A 68 -13.14 11.94 1.29
C ASN A 68 -12.08 12.14 0.18
N LYS A 69 -11.32 11.09 -0.15
CA LYS A 69 -10.33 11.10 -1.24
C LYS A 69 -11.00 10.68 -2.56
N GLU A 70 -10.20 10.38 -3.60
CA GLU A 70 -10.69 9.91 -4.91
C GLU A 70 -11.60 8.68 -4.78
N SER A 71 -11.45 7.95 -3.68
CA SER A 71 -12.36 6.91 -3.21
C SER A 71 -12.42 6.92 -1.67
N ASN A 72 -13.37 6.18 -1.11
CA ASN A 72 -13.30 5.88 0.33
C ASN A 72 -12.17 4.86 0.57
N ARG A 73 -10.93 5.37 0.72
CA ARG A 73 -9.71 4.56 0.85
C ARG A 73 -9.77 3.54 1.99
N ILE A 74 -10.44 3.88 3.10
CA ILE A 74 -10.64 2.96 4.23
C ILE A 74 -11.52 1.79 3.80
N LYS A 75 -12.65 2.04 3.15
CA LYS A 75 -13.57 1.02 2.67
C LYS A 75 -12.91 0.09 1.66
N GLU A 76 -12.21 0.67 0.67
CA GLU A 76 -11.57 -0.10 -0.39
C GLU A 76 -10.45 -1.00 0.15
N MET A 77 -9.60 -0.48 1.01
CA MET A 77 -8.53 -1.28 1.61
C MET A 77 -9.05 -2.35 2.58
N LYS A 78 -10.15 -2.08 3.31
CA LYS A 78 -10.83 -3.12 4.12
C LYS A 78 -11.37 -4.24 3.24
N SER A 79 -11.96 -3.91 2.09
CA SER A 79 -12.43 -4.90 1.12
C SER A 79 -11.28 -5.79 0.64
N ILE A 80 -10.16 -5.19 0.25
CA ILE A 80 -8.96 -5.91 -0.17
C ILE A 80 -8.43 -6.82 0.96
N CYS A 81 -8.31 -6.30 2.18
CA CYS A 81 -7.91 -7.09 3.34
C CYS A 81 -8.82 -8.31 3.57
N SER A 82 -10.13 -8.10 3.48
CA SER A 82 -11.13 -9.17 3.64
C SER A 82 -10.99 -10.27 2.59
N GLN A 83 -10.79 -9.91 1.32
CA GLN A 83 -10.61 -10.86 0.21
C GLN A 83 -9.43 -11.81 0.44
N ILE A 84 -8.37 -11.34 1.09
CA ILE A 84 -7.18 -12.14 1.40
C ILE A 84 -7.24 -12.78 2.79
N GLY A 85 -8.33 -12.58 3.54
CA GLY A 85 -8.52 -13.17 4.88
C GLY A 85 -7.82 -12.43 6.01
N ILE A 86 -7.45 -11.17 5.82
CA ILE A 86 -6.87 -10.31 6.86
C ILE A 86 -7.99 -9.57 7.59
N LYS A 87 -8.04 -9.78 8.91
CA LYS A 87 -9.00 -9.10 9.79
C LYS A 87 -8.65 -7.62 9.94
N THR A 88 -9.66 -6.79 9.88
CA THR A 88 -9.55 -5.34 10.15
C THR A 88 -10.63 -4.89 11.12
N LYS A 89 -10.34 -3.84 11.89
CA LYS A 89 -11.32 -3.07 12.67
C LYS A 89 -11.11 -1.60 12.37
N SER A 90 -12.20 -0.84 12.19
CA SER A 90 -12.11 0.60 11.94
C SER A 90 -13.20 1.36 12.69
N SER A 91 -12.89 2.59 13.08
CA SER A 91 -13.80 3.63 13.54
C SER A 91 -13.78 4.81 12.56
N LYS A 92 -14.36 5.96 12.92
CA LYS A 92 -14.31 7.19 12.11
C LYS A 92 -12.89 7.67 11.81
N SER A 93 -11.95 7.48 12.74
CA SER A 93 -10.60 8.05 12.65
C SER A 93 -9.46 7.06 12.92
N GLU A 94 -9.77 5.77 13.07
CA GLU A 94 -8.76 4.74 13.36
C GLU A 94 -9.00 3.49 12.52
N MET A 95 -7.93 2.84 12.09
CA MET A 95 -7.96 1.50 11.49
C MET A 95 -6.90 0.60 12.14
N LYS A 96 -7.32 -0.61 12.49
CA LYS A 96 -6.45 -1.70 12.96
C LYS A 96 -6.43 -2.81 11.92
N ILE A 97 -5.23 -3.25 11.56
CA ILE A 97 -4.99 -4.36 10.64
C ILE A 97 -4.26 -5.46 11.39
N TYR A 98 -4.86 -6.64 11.43
CA TYR A 98 -4.31 -7.83 12.10
C TYR A 98 -3.50 -8.62 11.07
N GLY A 99 -2.27 -8.17 10.86
CA GLY A 99 -1.39 -8.74 9.84
C GLY A 99 -0.94 -10.15 10.19
N ASN A 100 -0.76 -10.98 9.17
CA ASN A 100 -0.32 -12.36 9.32
C ASN A 100 0.62 -12.76 8.18
N PRO A 101 1.94 -12.78 8.40
CA PRO A 101 2.93 -13.15 7.38
C PRO A 101 2.86 -14.65 7.00
N ASN A 102 2.24 -15.47 7.85
CA ASN A 102 2.14 -16.93 7.67
C ASN A 102 0.82 -17.37 7.04
N LEU A 103 -0.03 -16.42 6.62
CA LEU A 103 -1.31 -16.75 6.01
C LEU A 103 -1.08 -17.44 4.66
N ASN A 104 -1.80 -18.54 4.43
CA ASN A 104 -1.76 -19.22 3.14
C ASN A 104 -2.59 -18.44 2.10
N PHE A 105 -1.90 -17.75 1.22
CA PHE A 105 -2.50 -16.93 0.17
C PHE A 105 -2.81 -17.69 -1.13
N LYS A 106 -2.37 -18.95 -1.32
CA LYS A 106 -2.42 -19.69 -2.59
C LYS A 106 -3.82 -19.77 -3.23
N LYS A 107 -4.87 -19.82 -2.41
CA LYS A 107 -6.26 -19.90 -2.89
C LYS A 107 -7.00 -18.55 -2.85
N LYS A 108 -6.31 -17.47 -2.57
CA LYS A 108 -6.89 -16.13 -2.47
C LYS A 108 -6.77 -15.40 -3.80
N LYS A 109 -7.65 -14.44 -4.02
CA LYS A 109 -7.64 -13.55 -5.19
C LYS A 109 -8.02 -12.15 -4.75
N ILE A 110 -7.32 -11.14 -5.27
CA ILE A 110 -7.70 -9.74 -5.10
C ILE A 110 -8.44 -9.30 -6.35
N LYS A 111 -9.66 -8.78 -6.19
CA LYS A 111 -10.43 -8.15 -7.25
C LYS A 111 -10.78 -6.73 -6.86
N VAL A 112 -10.40 -5.79 -7.72
CA VAL A 112 -10.76 -4.38 -7.60
C VAL A 112 -11.46 -3.95 -8.87
N SER A 113 -12.71 -3.49 -8.75
CA SER A 113 -13.52 -3.03 -9.88
C SER A 113 -14.35 -1.82 -9.47
N GLY A 114 -14.55 -0.87 -10.40
CA GLY A 114 -15.29 0.35 -10.13
C GLY A 114 -14.57 1.34 -9.21
N VAL A 115 -13.27 1.15 -9.01
CA VAL A 115 -12.40 2.04 -8.24
C VAL A 115 -11.50 2.79 -9.19
N TYR A 116 -11.51 4.11 -9.12
CA TYR A 116 -10.72 5.01 -9.97
C TYR A 116 -9.57 5.69 -9.20
N ASP A 117 -9.31 5.22 -8.00
CA ASP A 117 -8.23 5.71 -7.13
C ASP A 117 -6.92 4.96 -7.43
N HIS A 118 -5.99 5.66 -8.07
CA HIS A 118 -4.69 5.13 -8.46
C HIS A 118 -3.89 4.58 -7.26
N ARG A 119 -4.03 5.16 -6.07
CA ARG A 119 -3.31 4.71 -4.87
C ARG A 119 -3.84 3.38 -4.35
N ILE A 120 -5.14 3.14 -4.45
CA ILE A 120 -5.75 1.84 -4.13
C ILE A 120 -5.27 0.78 -5.13
N LEU A 121 -5.30 1.11 -6.43
CA LEU A 121 -4.88 0.18 -7.47
C LEU A 121 -3.40 -0.20 -7.37
N MET A 122 -2.52 0.79 -7.15
CA MET A 122 -1.09 0.53 -6.93
C MET A 122 -0.85 -0.30 -5.66
N SER A 123 -1.55 0.01 -4.57
CA SER A 123 -1.40 -0.72 -3.30
C SER A 123 -1.86 -2.17 -3.41
N ALA A 124 -2.96 -2.42 -4.14
CA ALA A 124 -3.45 -3.77 -4.43
C ALA A 124 -2.44 -4.56 -5.30
N ALA A 125 -1.85 -3.91 -6.31
CA ALA A 125 -0.81 -4.51 -7.15
C ALA A 125 0.42 -4.90 -6.34
N ILE A 126 0.92 -4.00 -5.50
CA ILE A 126 2.08 -4.28 -4.63
C ILE A 126 1.76 -5.39 -3.62
N LEU A 127 0.57 -5.38 -3.01
CA LEU A 127 0.16 -6.44 -2.09
C LEU A 127 0.11 -7.81 -2.80
N SER A 128 -0.37 -7.83 -4.05
CA SER A 128 -0.37 -9.06 -4.87
C SER A 128 1.04 -9.58 -5.10
N LEU A 129 1.99 -8.72 -5.42
CA LEU A 129 3.40 -9.10 -5.60
C LEU A 129 4.03 -9.62 -4.30
N LEU A 130 3.80 -8.94 -3.18
CA LEU A 130 4.34 -9.32 -1.88
C LEU A 130 3.81 -10.67 -1.38
N THR A 131 2.60 -11.04 -1.76
CA THR A 131 1.91 -12.25 -1.27
C THR A 131 1.87 -13.38 -2.30
N GLY A 132 2.20 -13.11 -3.56
CA GLY A 132 2.05 -14.05 -4.66
C GLY A 132 0.57 -14.31 -5.04
N ILE A 133 -0.36 -13.50 -4.57
CA ILE A 133 -1.78 -13.59 -4.89
C ILE A 133 -2.03 -13.10 -6.31
N LYS A 134 -2.84 -13.83 -7.08
CA LYS A 134 -3.35 -13.31 -8.36
C LYS A 134 -4.33 -12.17 -8.11
N SER A 135 -4.19 -11.08 -8.83
CA SER A 135 -5.13 -9.96 -8.77
C SER A 135 -5.75 -9.65 -10.13
N GLU A 136 -6.97 -9.14 -10.07
CA GLU A 136 -7.70 -8.57 -11.20
C GLU A 136 -8.07 -7.13 -10.83
N LEU A 137 -7.38 -6.19 -11.47
CA LEU A 137 -7.50 -4.77 -11.15
C LEU A 137 -8.05 -4.06 -12.40
N LYS A 138 -9.35 -3.74 -12.36
CA LYS A 138 -10.00 -2.96 -13.42
C LYS A 138 -9.68 -1.48 -13.28
N ASN A 139 -9.80 -0.73 -14.36
CA ASN A 139 -9.50 0.72 -14.41
C ASN A 139 -8.03 1.05 -14.07
N PHE A 140 -7.10 0.12 -14.33
CA PHE A 140 -5.70 0.28 -13.95
C PHE A 140 -4.99 1.40 -14.73
N GLU A 141 -5.55 1.85 -15.85
CA GLU A 141 -5.12 3.04 -16.61
C GLU A 141 -5.08 4.31 -15.74
N GLN A 142 -5.89 4.38 -14.68
CA GLN A 142 -5.87 5.50 -13.72
C GLN A 142 -4.52 5.66 -13.00
N VAL A 143 -3.74 4.60 -12.90
CA VAL A 143 -2.37 4.67 -12.34
C VAL A 143 -1.47 5.53 -13.23
N GLY A 144 -1.72 5.57 -14.53
CA GLY A 144 -0.96 6.38 -15.48
C GLY A 144 -1.01 7.88 -15.20
N THR A 145 -2.04 8.38 -14.54
CA THR A 145 -2.19 9.81 -14.20
C THR A 145 -1.14 10.31 -13.20
N SER A 146 -0.66 9.45 -12.31
CA SER A 146 0.31 9.81 -11.27
C SER A 146 1.61 9.03 -11.35
N CYS A 147 1.61 7.84 -11.94
CA CYS A 147 2.79 6.99 -12.08
C CYS A 147 2.78 6.28 -13.45
N PRO A 148 3.02 6.98 -14.56
CA PRO A 148 2.92 6.41 -15.91
C PRO A 148 3.86 5.22 -16.14
N ASN A 149 4.98 5.17 -15.44
CA ASN A 149 5.98 4.11 -15.55
C ASN A 149 5.78 2.96 -14.52
N PHE A 150 4.66 2.92 -13.79
CA PHE A 150 4.46 1.95 -12.71
C PHE A 150 4.65 0.51 -13.17
N LEU A 151 3.94 0.07 -14.21
CA LEU A 151 4.04 -1.31 -14.71
C LEU A 151 5.45 -1.63 -15.24
N THR A 152 6.07 -0.71 -15.97
CA THR A 152 7.45 -0.87 -16.46
C THR A 152 8.42 -1.04 -15.29
N THR A 153 8.28 -0.24 -14.24
CA THR A 153 9.10 -0.33 -13.03
C THR A 153 8.90 -1.66 -12.33
N ILE A 154 7.65 -2.07 -12.13
CA ILE A 154 7.32 -3.35 -11.50
C ILE A 154 7.86 -4.54 -12.32
N SER A 155 7.77 -4.48 -13.65
CA SER A 155 8.33 -5.52 -14.54
C SER A 155 9.85 -5.64 -14.39
N LYS A 156 10.57 -4.52 -14.35
CA LYS A 156 12.02 -4.50 -14.11
C LYS A 156 12.41 -5.10 -12.75
N LEU A 157 11.51 -5.03 -11.76
CA LEU A 157 11.67 -5.63 -10.44
C LEU A 157 11.22 -7.11 -10.38
N GLY A 158 10.86 -7.71 -11.51
CA GLY A 158 10.46 -9.12 -11.61
C GLY A 158 8.97 -9.38 -11.44
N GLY A 159 8.14 -8.34 -11.32
CA GLY A 159 6.69 -8.47 -11.29
C GLY A 159 6.15 -8.90 -12.67
N LYS A 160 5.16 -9.80 -12.65
CA LYS A 160 4.48 -10.27 -13.87
C LYS A 160 3.05 -9.76 -13.90
N PHE A 161 2.63 -9.21 -15.03
CA PHE A 161 1.28 -8.76 -15.26
C PHE A 161 0.85 -9.03 -16.70
N GLU A 162 -0.44 -9.15 -16.89
CA GLU A 162 -1.09 -9.34 -18.19
C GLU A 162 -2.17 -8.27 -18.33
N LYS A 163 -2.16 -7.57 -19.46
CA LYS A 163 -3.24 -6.64 -19.82
C LYS A 163 -4.31 -7.45 -20.54
N LYS A 164 -5.53 -7.44 -20.01
CA LYS A 164 -6.70 -7.99 -20.70
C LYS A 164 -7.50 -6.85 -21.31
N ASN A 165 -7.76 -6.97 -22.59
CA ASN A 165 -8.66 -6.05 -23.34
C ASN A 165 -10.11 -6.30 -22.90
#